data_4008e3bb945b62921ef18c0b0b524623
#
_entry.id   4008e3bb945b62921ef18c0b0b524623
#
_cell.length_a   1.000
_cell.length_b   1.000
_cell.length_c   1.000
_cell.angle_alpha   90.00
_cell.angle_beta   90.00
_cell.angle_gamma   90.00
#
_symmetry.space_group_name_H-M   'P 1'
#
loop_
_entity.id
_entity.type
_entity.pdbx_description
1 polymer ?
#
loop_
_entity_poly.entity_id
_entity_poly.type
_entity_poly.pdbx_seq_one_letter_code
_entity_poly.pdbx_strand_id
1 'polypeptide(L)'
;MSATNPAMEGFVEVLGYNLFYRTFEPTTKIKGTLLCLHGGPGTPHNYLSPLADLADQGYRVVFYDQLGVGKSEMPKNKFMFSIDYGVEEVEALRKKMNLGKIHLFGSSYGGLLAIGYALKYQKNLLSLITAGGLASVPLTVSEMKRLKSLLSPEVRAILNKYEAEGDFENPEYVKAAMVFYRTYICRLPEWPADFQYSVDNVSRPVYGLMNGPNEFTIVGNMMYWDVTEKLPTIKIPTLVTGGRYDEVSPKVARAIHNGIRGSKLVIFPKSAHVAFWEEREKYMRVVGSFLDGVGARRRRS
;
A
#
# COMPACT_ATOMS: atom_id res chain seq x y z
N MET A 1 24.10 -1.12 -12.71
CA MET A 1 23.39 -2.41 -12.64
C MET A 1 23.46 -2.84 -11.19
N SER A 2 22.31 -2.90 -10.50
CA SER A 2 22.25 -3.33 -9.10
C SER A 2 22.64 -4.81 -9.00
N ALA A 3 23.56 -5.13 -8.09
CA ALA A 3 23.96 -6.51 -7.79
C ALA A 3 22.98 -7.14 -6.79
N THR A 4 21.68 -7.10 -7.11
CA THR A 4 20.68 -7.84 -6.32
C THR A 4 20.85 -9.33 -6.60
N ASN A 5 20.90 -10.14 -5.55
CA ASN A 5 20.71 -11.58 -5.69
C ASN A 5 19.39 -11.85 -6.43
N PRO A 6 19.33 -12.88 -7.29
CA PRO A 6 18.09 -13.21 -7.95
C PRO A 6 16.98 -13.39 -6.91
N ALA A 7 15.79 -12.87 -7.23
CA ALA A 7 14.63 -13.02 -6.36
C ALA A 7 14.32 -14.51 -6.14
N MET A 8 14.05 -14.87 -4.89
CA MET A 8 13.47 -16.19 -4.58
C MET A 8 11.94 -16.05 -4.57
N GLU A 9 11.28 -16.93 -5.30
CA GLU A 9 9.82 -16.98 -5.37
C GLU A 9 9.32 -18.35 -4.89
N GLY A 10 8.11 -18.37 -4.34
CA GLY A 10 7.49 -19.61 -3.92
C GLY A 10 6.09 -19.39 -3.39
N PHE A 11 5.55 -20.47 -2.83
CA PHE A 11 4.27 -20.46 -2.14
C PHE A 11 4.45 -20.88 -0.69
N VAL A 12 3.65 -20.30 0.16
CA VAL A 12 3.60 -20.64 1.59
C VAL A 12 2.15 -20.83 2.01
N GLU A 13 1.87 -21.92 2.71
CA GLU A 13 0.53 -22.17 3.25
C GLU A 13 0.29 -21.30 4.48
N VAL A 14 -0.70 -20.42 4.40
CA VAL A 14 -1.12 -19.50 5.44
C VAL A 14 -2.64 -19.61 5.63
N LEU A 15 -3.08 -19.92 6.84
CA LEU A 15 -4.49 -20.08 7.18
C LEU A 15 -5.25 -21.07 6.27
N GLY A 16 -4.55 -22.09 5.74
CA GLY A 16 -5.11 -23.11 4.87
C GLY A 16 -5.15 -22.74 3.38
N TYR A 17 -4.49 -21.67 2.97
CA TYR A 17 -4.40 -21.22 1.57
C TYR A 17 -2.94 -21.01 1.15
N ASN A 18 -2.64 -21.26 -0.13
CA ASN A 18 -1.32 -21.05 -0.69
C ASN A 18 -1.16 -19.57 -1.12
N LEU A 19 -0.31 -18.83 -0.43
CA LEU A 19 0.03 -17.45 -0.77
C LEU A 19 1.37 -17.41 -1.50
N PHE A 20 1.40 -16.68 -2.60
CA PHE A 20 2.62 -16.42 -3.35
C PHE A 20 3.47 -15.38 -2.64
N TYR A 21 4.78 -15.61 -2.57
CA TYR A 21 5.74 -14.63 -2.09
C TYR A 21 6.95 -14.49 -3.02
N ARG A 22 7.61 -13.34 -2.91
CA ARG A 22 8.86 -13.02 -3.59
C ARG A 22 9.79 -12.32 -2.62
N THR A 23 11.02 -12.81 -2.51
CA THR A 23 12.02 -12.30 -1.55
C THR A 23 13.27 -11.84 -2.27
N PHE A 24 13.78 -10.67 -1.87
CA PHE A 24 15.07 -10.14 -2.30
C PHE A 24 16.01 -10.13 -1.10
N GLU A 25 17.07 -10.91 -1.19
CA GLU A 25 18.07 -11.03 -0.15
C GLU A 25 19.21 -10.02 -0.37
N PRO A 26 19.69 -9.34 0.68
CA PRO A 26 20.88 -8.53 0.55
C PRO A 26 22.13 -9.40 0.34
N THR A 27 23.11 -8.87 -0.38
CA THR A 27 24.43 -9.51 -0.53
C THR A 27 25.32 -9.37 0.71
N THR A 28 24.89 -8.55 1.66
CA THR A 28 25.59 -8.29 2.94
C THR A 28 24.82 -8.88 4.11
N LYS A 29 25.35 -8.75 5.33
CA LYS A 29 24.63 -9.16 6.54
C LYS A 29 23.27 -8.48 6.64
N ILE A 30 22.22 -9.27 6.84
CA ILE A 30 20.84 -8.80 6.98
C ILE A 30 20.72 -7.87 8.19
N LYS A 31 20.33 -6.62 7.95
CA LYS A 31 20.04 -5.61 9.00
C LYS A 31 18.64 -5.77 9.58
N GLY A 32 17.69 -6.27 8.79
CA GLY A 32 16.29 -6.49 9.13
C GLY A 32 15.48 -6.96 7.93
N THR A 33 14.23 -7.37 8.18
CA THR A 33 13.29 -7.76 7.13
C THR A 33 12.22 -6.69 6.96
N LEU A 34 12.00 -6.25 5.72
CA LEU A 34 10.90 -5.38 5.31
C LEU A 34 9.82 -6.25 4.65
N LEU A 35 8.69 -6.43 5.31
CA LEU A 35 7.50 -7.06 4.71
C LEU A 35 6.65 -5.95 4.08
N CYS A 36 6.31 -6.13 2.79
CA CYS A 36 5.60 -5.13 1.99
C CYS A 36 4.18 -5.59 1.68
N LEU A 37 3.19 -4.80 2.07
CA LEU A 37 1.77 -5.02 1.83
C LEU A 37 1.33 -4.17 0.64
N HIS A 38 0.79 -4.84 -0.38
CA HIS A 38 0.24 -4.16 -1.55
C HIS A 38 -1.14 -3.55 -1.27
N GLY A 39 -1.55 -2.63 -2.13
CA GLY A 39 -2.80 -1.90 -2.08
C GLY A 39 -3.92 -2.51 -2.92
N GLY A 40 -4.79 -1.65 -3.37
CA GLY A 40 -6.05 -1.93 -4.03
C GLY A 40 -7.22 -1.64 -3.08
N PRO A 41 -7.80 -2.62 -2.35
CA PRO A 41 -7.40 -4.04 -2.21
C PRO A 41 -7.45 -4.82 -3.52
N GLY A 42 -6.60 -5.84 -3.65
CA GLY A 42 -6.65 -6.70 -4.84
C GLY A 42 -5.63 -6.38 -5.95
N THR A 43 -4.75 -5.39 -5.77
CA THR A 43 -3.70 -5.04 -6.73
C THR A 43 -2.44 -5.89 -6.45
N PRO A 44 -1.93 -6.73 -7.40
CA PRO A 44 -0.77 -7.58 -7.14
C PRO A 44 0.48 -6.78 -6.74
N HIS A 45 1.41 -7.44 -6.05
CA HIS A 45 2.61 -6.83 -5.48
C HIS A 45 3.57 -6.16 -6.47
N ASN A 46 3.47 -6.46 -7.77
CA ASN A 46 4.45 -6.05 -8.80
C ASN A 46 4.76 -4.55 -8.80
N TYR A 47 3.76 -3.70 -8.59
CA TYR A 47 3.97 -2.25 -8.55
C TYR A 47 4.86 -1.78 -7.38
N LEU A 48 5.11 -2.63 -6.38
CA LEU A 48 6.03 -2.36 -5.28
C LEU A 48 7.49 -2.68 -5.62
N SER A 49 7.78 -3.18 -6.83
CA SER A 49 9.12 -3.65 -7.21
C SER A 49 10.28 -2.67 -6.96
N PRO A 50 10.10 -1.33 -7.01
CA PRO A 50 11.19 -0.42 -6.65
C PRO A 50 11.73 -0.60 -5.22
N LEU A 51 10.91 -1.09 -4.28
CA LEU A 51 11.34 -1.32 -2.89
C LEU A 51 12.41 -2.41 -2.79
N ALA A 52 12.57 -3.25 -3.82
CA ALA A 52 13.65 -4.23 -3.89
C ALA A 52 15.05 -3.58 -3.81
N ASP A 53 15.19 -2.29 -4.21
CA ASP A 53 16.44 -1.53 -4.08
C ASP A 53 16.95 -1.46 -2.62
N LEU A 54 16.07 -1.65 -1.63
CA LEU A 54 16.47 -1.69 -0.22
C LEU A 54 17.27 -2.95 0.14
N ALA A 55 17.26 -3.97 -0.71
CA ALA A 55 18.14 -5.12 -0.54
C ALA A 55 19.62 -4.72 -0.68
N ASP A 56 19.95 -3.80 -1.59
CA ASP A 56 21.30 -3.25 -1.73
C ASP A 56 21.74 -2.45 -0.49
N GLN A 57 20.78 -2.00 0.33
CA GLN A 57 21.03 -1.30 1.59
C GLN A 57 21.11 -2.24 2.80
N GLY A 58 21.03 -3.56 2.58
CA GLY A 58 21.18 -4.59 3.62
C GLY A 58 19.88 -5.07 4.24
N TYR A 59 18.71 -4.80 3.65
CA TYR A 59 17.41 -5.28 4.13
C TYR A 59 16.91 -6.45 3.28
N ARG A 60 16.46 -7.54 3.92
CA ARG A 60 15.62 -8.52 3.22
C ARG A 60 14.30 -7.87 2.89
N VAL A 61 13.89 -7.87 1.62
CA VAL A 61 12.60 -7.33 1.17
C VAL A 61 11.69 -8.50 0.79
N VAL A 62 10.51 -8.57 1.40
CA VAL A 62 9.53 -9.62 1.15
C VAL A 62 8.26 -8.99 0.60
N PHE A 63 7.91 -9.37 -0.63
CA PHE A 63 6.60 -9.13 -1.22
C PHE A 63 5.76 -10.39 -1.12
N TYR A 64 4.45 -10.24 -1.03
CA TYR A 64 3.53 -11.35 -1.21
C TYR A 64 2.24 -10.84 -1.85
N ASP A 65 1.52 -11.72 -2.52
CA ASP A 65 0.17 -11.47 -2.97
C ASP A 65 -0.79 -11.92 -1.86
N GLN A 66 -1.65 -11.00 -1.39
CA GLN A 66 -2.67 -11.31 -0.39
C GLN A 66 -3.67 -12.33 -0.95
N LEU A 67 -4.43 -12.99 -0.10
CA LEU A 67 -5.41 -14.01 -0.50
C LEU A 67 -6.34 -13.48 -1.60
N GLY A 68 -6.50 -14.28 -2.66
CA GLY A 68 -7.35 -13.93 -3.80
C GLY A 68 -6.73 -12.91 -4.79
N VAL A 69 -5.44 -12.60 -4.66
CA VAL A 69 -4.73 -11.61 -5.49
C VAL A 69 -3.56 -12.25 -6.21
N GLY A 70 -3.30 -11.80 -7.43
CA GLY A 70 -2.13 -12.18 -8.22
C GLY A 70 -2.00 -13.69 -8.38
N LYS A 71 -0.89 -14.24 -7.89
CA LYS A 71 -0.60 -15.69 -7.94
C LYS A 71 -1.11 -16.45 -6.70
N SER A 72 -1.60 -15.76 -5.67
CA SER A 72 -2.15 -16.41 -4.48
C SER A 72 -3.49 -17.07 -4.75
N GLU A 73 -3.80 -18.09 -3.94
CA GLU A 73 -5.02 -18.87 -4.07
C GLU A 73 -6.28 -18.00 -3.91
N MET A 74 -7.29 -18.25 -4.76
CA MET A 74 -8.60 -17.62 -4.66
C MET A 74 -9.51 -18.47 -3.75
N PRO A 75 -9.97 -17.95 -2.60
CA PRO A 75 -10.84 -18.72 -1.71
C PRO A 75 -12.23 -18.89 -2.33
N LYS A 76 -12.88 -20.02 -2.03
CA LYS A 76 -14.27 -20.26 -2.42
C LYS A 76 -15.23 -19.34 -1.65
N ASN A 77 -14.91 -19.07 -0.37
CA ASN A 77 -15.71 -18.19 0.48
C ASN A 77 -15.20 -16.75 0.40
N LYS A 78 -15.94 -15.89 -0.27
CA LYS A 78 -15.60 -14.47 -0.43
C LYS A 78 -15.80 -13.62 0.83
N PHE A 79 -16.53 -14.12 1.85
CA PHE A 79 -16.68 -13.41 3.13
C PHE A 79 -15.36 -13.30 3.92
N MET A 80 -14.32 -14.00 3.48
CA MET A 80 -12.98 -13.86 4.04
C MET A 80 -12.32 -12.53 3.67
N PHE A 81 -12.73 -11.89 2.58
CA PHE A 81 -12.15 -10.60 2.18
C PHE A 81 -12.61 -9.49 3.13
N SER A 82 -11.82 -9.27 4.18
CA SER A 82 -12.03 -8.22 5.17
C SER A 82 -10.69 -7.73 5.72
N ILE A 83 -10.69 -6.54 6.30
CA ILE A 83 -9.49 -5.96 6.93
C ILE A 83 -9.03 -6.85 8.10
N ASP A 84 -9.95 -7.35 8.91
CA ASP A 84 -9.62 -8.20 10.06
C ASP A 84 -8.95 -9.51 9.62
N TYR A 85 -9.46 -10.16 8.58
CA TYR A 85 -8.82 -11.34 8.02
C TYR A 85 -7.42 -10.99 7.47
N GLY A 86 -7.27 -9.91 6.73
CA GLY A 86 -5.97 -9.48 6.22
C GLY A 86 -4.94 -9.22 7.33
N VAL A 87 -5.36 -8.68 8.48
CA VAL A 87 -4.49 -8.50 9.66
C VAL A 87 -4.01 -9.85 10.20
N GLU A 88 -4.90 -10.84 10.29
CA GLU A 88 -4.53 -12.20 10.72
C GLU A 88 -3.65 -12.91 9.70
N GLU A 89 -3.91 -12.71 8.41
CA GLU A 89 -3.10 -13.24 7.32
C GLU A 89 -1.64 -12.75 7.41
N VAL A 90 -1.43 -11.43 7.63
CA VAL A 90 -0.09 -10.86 7.81
C VAL A 90 0.64 -11.48 8.99
N GLU A 91 -0.03 -11.69 10.14
CA GLU A 91 0.58 -12.30 11.31
C GLU A 91 0.89 -13.79 11.08
N ALA A 92 0.00 -14.51 10.42
CA ALA A 92 0.20 -15.92 10.10
C ALA A 92 1.36 -16.10 9.09
N LEU A 93 1.42 -15.24 8.05
CA LEU A 93 2.52 -15.19 7.09
C LEU A 93 3.87 -14.94 7.79
N ARG A 94 3.93 -13.89 8.63
CA ARG A 94 5.14 -13.54 9.39
C ARG A 94 5.65 -14.75 10.21
N LYS A 95 4.75 -15.46 10.89
CA LYS A 95 5.08 -16.65 11.67
C LYS A 95 5.54 -17.81 10.79
N LYS A 96 4.80 -18.11 9.74
CA LYS A 96 5.07 -19.26 8.86
C LYS A 96 6.40 -19.12 8.12
N MET A 97 6.75 -17.90 7.72
CA MET A 97 8.05 -17.59 7.11
C MET A 97 9.17 -17.33 8.13
N ASN A 98 8.92 -17.48 9.43
CA ASN A 98 9.89 -17.25 10.51
C ASN A 98 10.60 -15.88 10.42
N LEU A 99 9.88 -14.82 10.08
CA LEU A 99 10.46 -13.49 9.86
C LEU A 99 10.89 -12.76 11.14
N GLY A 100 10.52 -13.28 12.33
CA GLY A 100 10.81 -12.63 13.61
C GLY A 100 10.09 -11.29 13.77
N LYS A 101 10.77 -10.27 14.33
CA LYS A 101 10.27 -8.89 14.31
C LYS A 101 10.63 -8.24 12.97
N ILE A 102 9.67 -7.55 12.38
CA ILE A 102 9.79 -6.99 11.02
C ILE A 102 9.63 -5.46 10.99
N HIS A 103 10.16 -4.85 9.96
CA HIS A 103 9.69 -3.57 9.45
C HIS A 103 8.49 -3.87 8.56
N LEU A 104 7.38 -3.17 8.76
CA LEU A 104 6.17 -3.36 7.97
C LEU A 104 5.95 -2.13 7.09
N PHE A 105 5.89 -2.36 5.79
CA PHE A 105 5.57 -1.36 4.78
C PHE A 105 4.18 -1.65 4.22
N GLY A 106 3.35 -0.61 4.08
CA GLY A 106 2.07 -0.75 3.41
C GLY A 106 1.79 0.43 2.48
N SER A 107 1.39 0.13 1.24
CA SER A 107 1.00 1.10 0.24
C SER A 107 -0.52 1.14 0.09
N SER A 108 -1.11 2.34 0.09
CA SER A 108 -2.56 2.52 -0.13
C SER A 108 -3.39 1.72 0.88
N TYR A 109 -4.30 0.84 0.41
CA TYR A 109 -4.97 -0.14 1.24
C TYR A 109 -3.99 -0.98 2.08
N GLY A 110 -2.82 -1.35 1.54
CA GLY A 110 -1.77 -2.00 2.32
C GLY A 110 -1.28 -1.15 3.49
N GLY A 111 -1.33 0.18 3.38
CA GLY A 111 -1.07 1.11 4.48
C GLY A 111 -2.16 1.09 5.55
N LEU A 112 -3.42 1.00 5.15
CA LEU A 112 -4.55 0.75 6.05
C LEU A 112 -4.36 -0.56 6.81
N LEU A 113 -4.06 -1.64 6.07
CA LEU A 113 -3.82 -2.97 6.63
C LEU A 113 -2.63 -2.97 7.60
N ALA A 114 -1.55 -2.27 7.27
CA ALA A 114 -0.37 -2.13 8.13
C ALA A 114 -0.67 -1.37 9.44
N ILE A 115 -1.53 -0.35 9.39
CA ILE A 115 -2.04 0.34 10.60
C ILE A 115 -2.89 -0.62 11.42
N GLY A 116 -3.84 -1.35 10.81
CA GLY A 116 -4.64 -2.35 11.50
C GLY A 116 -3.78 -3.42 12.18
N TYR A 117 -2.75 -3.90 11.48
CA TYR A 117 -1.77 -4.82 12.06
C TYR A 117 -1.02 -4.20 13.24
N ALA A 118 -0.55 -2.97 13.11
CA ALA A 118 0.16 -2.28 14.20
C ALA A 118 -0.72 -2.11 15.44
N LEU A 119 -1.99 -1.80 15.29
CA LEU A 119 -2.92 -1.67 16.42
C LEU A 119 -3.06 -2.98 17.21
N LYS A 120 -2.96 -4.14 16.55
CA LYS A 120 -3.11 -5.45 17.18
C LYS A 120 -1.78 -6.10 17.56
N TYR A 121 -0.76 -5.96 16.72
CA TYR A 121 0.48 -6.74 16.79
C TYR A 121 1.76 -5.89 16.82
N GLN A 122 1.72 -4.63 17.26
CA GLN A 122 2.91 -3.74 17.24
C GLN A 122 4.13 -4.29 17.99
N LYS A 123 3.97 -5.20 18.94
CA LYS A 123 5.09 -5.87 19.62
C LYS A 123 5.96 -6.72 18.69
N ASN A 124 5.42 -7.13 17.55
CA ASN A 124 6.11 -7.90 16.52
C ASN A 124 6.76 -6.99 15.46
N LEU A 125 6.57 -5.67 15.56
CA LEU A 125 7.14 -4.70 14.65
C LEU A 125 8.41 -4.05 15.19
N LEU A 126 9.33 -3.78 14.28
CA LEU A 126 10.49 -2.89 14.48
C LEU A 126 10.11 -1.46 14.11
N SER A 127 9.32 -1.28 13.06
CA SER A 127 8.77 -0.01 12.60
C SER A 127 7.59 -0.21 11.66
N LEU A 128 6.82 0.85 11.47
CA LEU A 128 5.73 0.97 10.51
C LEU A 128 6.08 2.02 9.45
N ILE A 129 5.80 1.72 8.17
CA ILE A 129 5.93 2.67 7.06
C ILE A 129 4.63 2.64 6.27
N THR A 130 4.00 3.80 6.08
CA THR A 130 2.81 3.94 5.23
C THR A 130 3.12 4.81 4.03
N ALA A 131 2.77 4.36 2.84
CA ALA A 131 2.93 5.06 1.57
C ALA A 131 1.55 5.31 0.95
N GLY A 132 1.08 6.56 0.95
CA GLY A 132 -0.30 6.84 0.55
C GLY A 132 -1.31 6.04 1.35
N GLY A 133 -1.00 5.72 2.62
CA GLY A 133 -1.88 4.93 3.50
C GLY A 133 -2.98 5.76 4.12
N LEU A 134 -4.00 5.10 4.67
CA LEU A 134 -5.15 5.77 5.27
C LEU A 134 -5.51 5.14 6.62
N ALA A 135 -5.94 5.97 7.57
CA ALA A 135 -6.47 5.57 8.88
C ALA A 135 -7.98 5.79 9.00
N SER A 136 -8.57 6.46 8.03
CA SER A 136 -10.01 6.74 7.92
C SER A 136 -10.43 6.70 6.46
N VAL A 137 -11.27 5.72 6.10
CA VAL A 137 -11.87 5.65 4.75
C VAL A 137 -12.82 6.83 4.52
N PRO A 138 -13.69 7.22 5.47
CA PRO A 138 -14.55 8.40 5.28
C PRO A 138 -13.79 9.69 5.00
N LEU A 139 -12.67 9.95 5.69
CA LEU A 139 -11.80 11.10 5.42
C LEU A 139 -11.21 11.01 4.00
N THR A 140 -10.74 9.83 3.60
CA THR A 140 -10.15 9.59 2.29
C THR A 140 -11.16 9.82 1.18
N VAL A 141 -12.39 9.30 1.31
CA VAL A 141 -13.50 9.53 0.36
C VAL A 141 -13.83 11.01 0.23
N SER A 142 -13.85 11.75 1.35
CA SER A 142 -14.06 13.20 1.34
C SER A 142 -13.01 13.94 0.51
N GLU A 143 -11.73 13.56 0.69
CA GLU A 143 -10.62 14.16 -0.06
C GLU A 143 -10.61 13.74 -1.54
N MET A 144 -10.93 12.50 -1.87
CA MET A 144 -11.07 12.05 -3.26
C MET A 144 -12.19 12.79 -3.99
N LYS A 145 -13.34 13.01 -3.33
CA LYS A 145 -14.42 13.86 -3.87
C LYS A 145 -13.95 15.28 -4.14
N ARG A 146 -13.17 15.86 -3.21
CA ARG A 146 -12.56 17.18 -3.41
C ARG A 146 -11.59 17.18 -4.60
N LEU A 147 -10.72 16.17 -4.73
CA LEU A 147 -9.78 16.08 -5.85
C LEU A 147 -10.53 15.91 -7.19
N LYS A 148 -11.57 15.07 -7.23
CA LYS A 148 -12.44 14.93 -8.40
C LYS A 148 -13.07 16.27 -8.79
N SER A 149 -13.46 17.10 -7.82
CA SER A 149 -14.05 18.43 -8.09
C SER A 149 -13.06 19.43 -8.74
N LEU A 150 -11.77 19.14 -8.69
CA LEU A 150 -10.72 19.96 -9.33
C LEU A 150 -10.43 19.58 -10.79
N LEU A 151 -11.01 18.49 -11.28
CA LEU A 151 -10.95 18.12 -12.70
C LEU A 151 -11.73 19.11 -13.56
N SER A 152 -11.48 19.12 -14.87
CA SER A 152 -12.22 19.99 -15.78
C SER A 152 -13.75 19.72 -15.73
N PRO A 153 -14.59 20.71 -16.02
CA PRO A 153 -16.04 20.52 -16.04
C PRO A 153 -16.50 19.37 -16.95
N GLU A 154 -15.84 19.20 -18.10
CA GLU A 154 -16.16 18.17 -19.09
C GLU A 154 -15.88 16.78 -18.53
N VAL A 155 -14.69 16.57 -17.94
CA VAL A 155 -14.31 15.28 -17.32
C VAL A 155 -15.25 14.95 -16.17
N ARG A 156 -15.58 15.92 -15.32
CA ARG A 156 -16.53 15.74 -14.21
C ARG A 156 -17.93 15.36 -14.68
N ALA A 157 -18.40 15.98 -15.75
CA ALA A 157 -19.73 15.69 -16.32
C ALA A 157 -19.80 14.24 -16.80
N ILE A 158 -18.77 13.75 -17.50
CA ILE A 158 -18.69 12.36 -17.96
C ILE A 158 -18.68 11.40 -16.75
N LEU A 159 -17.79 11.62 -15.77
CA LEU A 159 -17.71 10.78 -14.59
C LEU A 159 -19.04 10.72 -13.83
N ASN A 160 -19.66 11.87 -13.58
CA ASN A 160 -20.93 11.95 -12.85
C ASN A 160 -22.10 11.26 -13.60
N LYS A 161 -22.14 11.39 -14.94
CA LYS A 161 -23.16 10.73 -15.77
C LYS A 161 -23.10 9.22 -15.58
N TYR A 162 -21.96 8.61 -15.87
CA TYR A 162 -21.83 7.15 -15.86
C TYR A 162 -21.84 6.57 -14.44
N GLU A 163 -21.40 7.30 -13.43
CA GLU A 163 -21.57 6.89 -12.02
C GLU A 163 -23.03 6.84 -11.60
N ALA A 164 -23.86 7.81 -12.07
CA ALA A 164 -25.29 7.79 -11.81
C ALA A 164 -26.01 6.63 -12.51
N GLU A 165 -25.51 6.24 -13.69
CA GLU A 165 -26.01 5.10 -14.47
C GLU A 165 -25.46 3.74 -13.98
N GLY A 166 -24.40 3.75 -13.17
CA GLY A 166 -23.67 2.53 -12.73
C GLY A 166 -22.87 1.88 -13.85
N ASP A 167 -22.58 2.60 -14.94
CA ASP A 167 -21.87 2.10 -16.13
C ASP A 167 -20.37 2.47 -16.07
N PHE A 168 -19.64 1.79 -15.19
CA PHE A 168 -18.22 2.02 -14.95
C PHE A 168 -17.29 1.41 -16.03
N GLU A 169 -17.84 0.59 -16.94
CA GLU A 169 -17.08 -0.03 -18.03
C GLU A 169 -17.18 0.75 -19.35
N ASN A 170 -18.00 1.79 -19.38
CA ASN A 170 -18.17 2.63 -20.56
C ASN A 170 -16.84 3.22 -21.01
N PRO A 171 -16.44 3.15 -22.31
CA PRO A 171 -15.18 3.68 -22.80
C PRO A 171 -14.97 5.18 -22.51
N GLU A 172 -16.02 6.00 -22.54
CA GLU A 172 -15.93 7.43 -22.21
C GLU A 172 -15.63 7.61 -20.71
N TYR A 173 -16.29 6.80 -19.85
CA TYR A 173 -16.01 6.81 -18.42
C TYR A 173 -14.56 6.40 -18.11
N VAL A 174 -14.11 5.30 -18.69
CA VAL A 174 -12.73 4.80 -18.50
C VAL A 174 -11.72 5.85 -18.94
N LYS A 175 -11.95 6.50 -20.09
CA LYS A 175 -11.09 7.60 -20.56
C LYS A 175 -11.10 8.80 -19.59
N ALA A 176 -12.25 9.17 -19.05
CA ALA A 176 -12.36 10.26 -18.08
C ALA A 176 -11.71 9.90 -16.73
N ALA A 177 -11.89 8.65 -16.25
CA ALA A 177 -11.24 8.14 -15.05
C ALA A 177 -9.70 8.11 -15.20
N MET A 178 -9.19 7.81 -16.40
CA MET A 178 -7.76 7.84 -16.67
C MET A 178 -7.15 9.24 -16.48
N VAL A 179 -7.90 10.32 -16.68
CA VAL A 179 -7.44 11.70 -16.37
C VAL A 179 -7.18 11.84 -14.87
N PHE A 180 -8.07 11.30 -14.02
CA PHE A 180 -7.87 11.26 -12.58
C PHE A 180 -6.62 10.43 -12.22
N TYR A 181 -6.49 9.22 -12.77
CA TYR A 181 -5.39 8.32 -12.47
C TYR A 181 -4.03 8.88 -12.89
N ARG A 182 -3.95 9.51 -14.06
CA ARG A 182 -2.74 10.19 -14.53
C ARG A 182 -2.39 11.44 -13.71
N THR A 183 -3.34 12.01 -13.01
CA THR A 183 -3.13 13.21 -12.19
C THR A 183 -2.74 12.84 -10.76
N TYR A 184 -3.40 11.81 -10.18
CA TYR A 184 -3.38 11.56 -8.74
C TYR A 184 -2.84 10.19 -8.33
N ILE A 185 -2.67 9.23 -9.27
CA ILE A 185 -2.08 7.91 -8.96
C ILE A 185 -0.65 7.83 -9.46
N CYS A 186 -0.41 7.98 -10.77
CA CYS A 186 0.93 7.93 -11.33
C CYS A 186 1.07 8.94 -12.47
N ARG A 187 1.96 9.91 -12.28
CA ARG A 187 2.20 11.05 -13.20
C ARG A 187 3.34 10.82 -14.19
N LEU A 188 3.96 9.64 -14.16
CA LEU A 188 4.96 9.29 -15.16
C LEU A 188 4.32 9.28 -16.55
N PRO A 189 4.99 9.83 -17.58
CA PRO A 189 4.48 9.84 -18.95
C PRO A 189 4.13 8.45 -19.46
N GLU A 190 5.03 7.49 -19.19
CA GLU A 190 4.83 6.07 -19.43
C GLU A 190 4.82 5.33 -18.10
N TRP A 191 3.81 4.50 -17.90
CA TRP A 191 3.74 3.69 -16.70
C TRP A 191 4.73 2.53 -16.80
N PRO A 192 5.57 2.30 -15.77
CA PRO A 192 6.51 1.17 -15.75
C PRO A 192 5.78 -0.17 -15.90
N ALA A 193 6.41 -1.14 -16.55
CA ALA A 193 5.79 -2.43 -16.86
C ALA A 193 5.21 -3.14 -15.62
N ASP A 194 5.92 -3.15 -14.50
CA ASP A 194 5.43 -3.76 -13.25
C ASP A 194 4.22 -3.02 -12.66
N PHE A 195 4.19 -1.69 -12.81
CA PHE A 195 3.05 -0.89 -12.39
C PHE A 195 1.83 -1.15 -13.28
N GLN A 196 2.03 -1.11 -14.62
CA GLN A 196 0.97 -1.41 -15.59
C GLN A 196 0.43 -2.84 -15.39
N TYR A 197 1.33 -3.82 -15.21
CA TYR A 197 0.92 -5.19 -14.90
C TYR A 197 -0.01 -5.26 -13.69
N SER A 198 0.33 -4.55 -12.62
CA SER A 198 -0.50 -4.54 -11.41
C SER A 198 -1.88 -3.93 -11.63
N VAL A 199 -1.96 -2.86 -12.42
CA VAL A 199 -3.24 -2.22 -12.79
C VAL A 199 -4.10 -3.15 -13.65
N ASP A 200 -3.50 -3.84 -14.62
CA ASP A 200 -4.20 -4.72 -15.55
C ASP A 200 -4.69 -6.02 -14.87
N ASN A 201 -4.03 -6.42 -13.77
CA ASN A 201 -4.30 -7.69 -13.07
C ASN A 201 -4.94 -7.50 -11.68
N VAL A 202 -5.65 -6.41 -11.47
CA VAL A 202 -6.43 -6.21 -10.23
C VAL A 202 -7.47 -7.32 -10.08
N SER A 203 -7.47 -7.98 -8.92
CA SER A 203 -8.48 -8.98 -8.57
C SER A 203 -9.85 -8.33 -8.41
N ARG A 204 -10.65 -8.36 -9.47
CA ARG A 204 -12.02 -7.77 -9.47
C ARG A 204 -12.91 -8.29 -8.35
N PRO A 205 -12.89 -9.61 -7.99
CA PRO A 205 -13.69 -10.12 -6.87
C PRO A 205 -13.31 -9.50 -5.53
N VAL A 206 -12.01 -9.32 -5.26
CA VAL A 206 -11.50 -8.71 -4.02
C VAL A 206 -11.80 -7.21 -4.02
N TYR A 207 -11.42 -6.54 -5.09
CA TYR A 207 -11.57 -5.09 -5.24
C TYR A 207 -13.02 -4.66 -5.13
N GLY A 208 -13.92 -5.28 -5.92
CA GLY A 208 -15.34 -4.92 -5.94
C GLY A 208 -16.05 -5.15 -4.60
N LEU A 209 -15.69 -6.23 -3.87
CA LEU A 209 -16.29 -6.51 -2.56
C LEU A 209 -15.81 -5.55 -1.47
N MET A 210 -14.51 -5.24 -1.44
CA MET A 210 -13.91 -4.47 -0.37
C MET A 210 -13.92 -2.96 -0.63
N ASN A 211 -13.60 -2.54 -1.85
CA ASN A 211 -13.53 -1.14 -2.25
C ASN A 211 -14.80 -0.68 -2.97
N GLY A 212 -15.05 -1.24 -4.14
CA GLY A 212 -16.14 -0.82 -5.02
C GLY A 212 -15.67 -0.79 -6.49
N PRO A 213 -16.36 -0.02 -7.36
CA PRO A 213 -16.10 -0.06 -8.79
C PRO A 213 -14.78 0.58 -9.22
N ASN A 214 -14.27 1.58 -8.46
CA ASN A 214 -13.06 2.34 -8.79
C ASN A 214 -12.47 3.03 -7.55
N GLU A 215 -11.32 3.72 -7.72
CA GLU A 215 -10.56 4.35 -6.63
C GLU A 215 -11.36 5.43 -5.88
N PHE A 216 -12.19 6.21 -6.56
CA PHE A 216 -12.90 7.33 -5.95
C PHE A 216 -14.37 7.04 -5.63
N THR A 217 -14.84 5.80 -5.80
CA THR A 217 -16.19 5.33 -5.42
C THR A 217 -16.08 4.15 -4.46
N ILE A 218 -15.77 4.45 -3.19
CA ILE A 218 -15.58 3.44 -2.16
C ILE A 218 -16.94 3.16 -1.49
N VAL A 219 -17.53 2.00 -1.84
CA VAL A 219 -18.85 1.53 -1.36
C VAL A 219 -18.80 0.09 -0.82
N GLY A 220 -17.63 -0.53 -0.86
CA GLY A 220 -17.42 -1.88 -0.37
C GLY A 220 -17.39 -1.99 1.15
N ASN A 221 -17.06 -3.18 1.67
CA ASN A 221 -17.15 -3.48 3.10
C ASN A 221 -16.15 -2.70 3.98
N MET A 222 -15.14 -2.06 3.39
CA MET A 222 -14.21 -1.21 4.13
C MET A 222 -14.68 0.24 4.32
N MET A 223 -15.80 0.65 3.72
CA MET A 223 -16.23 2.06 3.60
C MET A 223 -16.38 2.82 4.92
N TYR A 224 -16.64 2.12 6.02
CA TYR A 224 -16.81 2.73 7.35
C TYR A 224 -15.58 2.56 8.25
N TRP A 225 -14.48 1.96 7.74
CA TRP A 225 -13.32 1.74 8.56
C TRP A 225 -12.64 3.07 8.92
N ASP A 226 -12.57 3.32 10.22
CA ASP A 226 -11.91 4.49 10.81
C ASP A 226 -11.27 4.10 12.14
N VAL A 227 -9.97 4.30 12.24
CA VAL A 227 -9.19 4.01 13.46
C VAL A 227 -8.41 5.24 13.95
N THR A 228 -8.81 6.44 13.52
CA THR A 228 -8.12 7.68 13.83
C THR A 228 -7.94 7.86 15.35
N GLU A 229 -8.96 7.56 16.14
CA GLU A 229 -8.90 7.68 17.61
C GLU A 229 -7.96 6.64 18.26
N LYS A 230 -7.65 5.54 17.57
CA LYS A 230 -6.76 4.48 18.06
C LYS A 230 -5.27 4.74 17.71
N LEU A 231 -4.97 5.63 16.79
CA LEU A 231 -3.60 5.93 16.35
C LEU A 231 -2.65 6.29 17.51
N PRO A 232 -3.08 7.04 18.57
CA PRO A 232 -2.20 7.35 19.68
C PRO A 232 -1.70 6.13 20.49
N THR A 233 -2.28 4.94 20.29
CA THR A 233 -1.83 3.69 20.91
C THR A 233 -0.63 3.04 20.19
N ILE A 234 -0.33 3.47 18.97
CA ILE A 234 0.85 3.01 18.23
C ILE A 234 2.09 3.73 18.77
N LYS A 235 3.05 2.97 19.33
CA LYS A 235 4.25 3.50 20.00
C LYS A 235 5.56 3.16 19.27
N ILE A 236 5.48 2.41 18.19
CA ILE A 236 6.66 2.02 17.40
C ILE A 236 7.12 3.17 16.48
N PRO A 237 8.41 3.22 16.10
CA PRO A 237 8.88 4.16 15.11
C PRO A 237 8.04 4.06 13.83
N THR A 238 7.50 5.19 13.39
CA THR A 238 6.60 5.25 12.24
C THR A 238 7.05 6.31 11.24
N LEU A 239 7.06 5.95 9.95
CA LEU A 239 7.27 6.84 8.82
C LEU A 239 5.99 6.89 7.99
N VAL A 240 5.44 8.09 7.80
CA VAL A 240 4.29 8.35 6.93
C VAL A 240 4.81 9.04 5.68
N THR A 241 4.51 8.48 4.50
CA THR A 241 4.89 9.07 3.21
C THR A 241 3.68 9.23 2.32
N GLY A 242 3.70 10.24 1.45
CA GLY A 242 2.70 10.47 0.41
C GLY A 242 3.22 11.46 -0.62
N GLY A 243 2.61 11.52 -1.77
CA GLY A 243 2.89 12.52 -2.80
C GLY A 243 2.11 13.81 -2.56
N ARG A 244 2.62 14.93 -3.11
CA ARG A 244 1.88 16.20 -3.12
C ARG A 244 0.56 16.10 -3.88
N TYR A 245 0.54 15.29 -4.93
CA TYR A 245 -0.59 15.11 -5.85
C TYR A 245 -1.31 13.78 -5.61
N ASP A 246 -1.07 13.13 -4.47
CA ASP A 246 -1.63 11.83 -4.12
C ASP A 246 -3.16 11.88 -4.01
N GLU A 247 -3.85 10.85 -4.53
CA GLU A 247 -5.29 10.67 -4.34
C GLU A 247 -5.65 10.45 -2.86
N VAL A 248 -4.79 9.72 -2.12
CA VAL A 248 -4.81 9.68 -0.66
C VAL A 248 -4.09 10.94 -0.15
N SER A 249 -4.77 12.06 -0.18
CA SER A 249 -4.19 13.39 -0.14
C SER A 249 -3.23 13.63 1.03
N PRO A 250 -2.34 14.64 0.93
CA PRO A 250 -1.49 15.04 2.06
C PRO A 250 -2.25 15.34 3.36
N LYS A 251 -3.54 15.64 3.30
CA LYS A 251 -4.39 15.82 4.49
C LYS A 251 -4.60 14.50 5.21
N VAL A 252 -4.83 13.41 4.48
CA VAL A 252 -4.96 12.06 5.05
C VAL A 252 -3.63 11.60 5.66
N ALA A 253 -2.51 11.80 4.96
CA ALA A 253 -1.18 11.50 5.50
C ALA A 253 -0.89 12.29 6.80
N ARG A 254 -1.27 13.59 6.86
CA ARG A 254 -1.15 14.40 8.07
C ARG A 254 -2.02 13.89 9.21
N ALA A 255 -3.23 13.37 8.95
CA ALA A 255 -4.08 12.79 9.97
C ALA A 255 -3.40 11.59 10.66
N ILE A 256 -2.76 10.70 9.88
CA ILE A 256 -1.96 9.59 10.44
C ILE A 256 -0.78 10.13 11.27
N HIS A 257 -0.02 11.06 10.71
CA HIS A 257 1.14 11.65 11.38
C HIS A 257 0.77 12.31 12.72
N ASN A 258 -0.29 13.10 12.74
CA ASN A 258 -0.76 13.80 13.93
C ASN A 258 -1.30 12.81 14.99
N GLY A 259 -1.88 11.68 14.56
CA GLY A 259 -2.39 10.65 15.45
C GLY A 259 -1.30 9.78 16.07
N ILE A 260 -0.17 9.55 15.38
CA ILE A 260 0.93 8.69 15.88
C ILE A 260 2.06 9.55 16.42
N ARG A 261 2.15 9.67 17.74
CA ARG A 261 3.17 10.49 18.41
C ARG A 261 4.59 10.04 18.04
N GLY A 262 5.41 10.99 17.61
CA GLY A 262 6.81 10.74 17.26
C GLY A 262 7.01 10.12 15.88
N SER A 263 5.95 9.96 15.08
CA SER A 263 6.07 9.59 13.68
C SER A 263 6.81 10.67 12.87
N LYS A 264 7.33 10.29 11.72
CA LYS A 264 7.91 11.21 10.73
C LYS A 264 6.97 11.31 9.54
N LEU A 265 6.81 12.50 8.99
CA LEU A 265 6.03 12.74 7.76
C LEU A 265 6.95 13.24 6.65
N VAL A 266 6.86 12.63 5.47
CA VAL A 266 7.54 13.10 4.25
C VAL A 266 6.54 13.17 3.10
N ILE A 267 6.32 14.37 2.58
CA ILE A 267 5.53 14.60 1.37
C ILE A 267 6.47 14.83 0.20
N PHE A 268 6.37 13.99 -0.84
CA PHE A 268 7.18 14.06 -2.05
C PHE A 268 6.58 15.11 -3.00
N PRO A 269 7.32 16.20 -3.31
CA PRO A 269 6.73 17.39 -3.93
C PRO A 269 6.39 17.22 -5.41
N LYS A 270 6.96 16.22 -6.08
CA LYS A 270 6.75 15.97 -7.52
C LYS A 270 5.88 14.76 -7.79
N SER A 271 5.52 14.00 -6.75
CA SER A 271 4.86 12.70 -6.86
C SER A 271 3.36 12.76 -6.57
N ALA A 272 2.65 11.78 -7.13
CA ALA A 272 1.30 11.37 -6.77
C ALA A 272 1.34 10.16 -5.81
N HIS A 273 0.50 9.15 -6.02
CA HIS A 273 0.31 8.02 -5.10
C HIS A 273 1.51 7.07 -5.03
N VAL A 274 2.25 6.91 -6.12
CA VAL A 274 3.37 5.96 -6.22
C VAL A 274 4.72 6.68 -6.20
N ALA A 275 4.98 7.47 -5.15
CA ALA A 275 6.21 8.25 -5.00
C ALA A 275 7.50 7.41 -5.08
N PHE A 276 7.44 6.11 -4.74
CA PHE A 276 8.54 5.16 -4.88
C PHE A 276 8.87 4.81 -6.35
N TRP A 277 8.00 5.17 -7.31
CA TRP A 277 8.28 5.19 -8.74
C TRP A 277 8.70 6.57 -9.23
N GLU A 278 7.97 7.61 -8.84
CA GLU A 278 8.07 8.96 -9.41
C GLU A 278 9.29 9.75 -8.89
N GLU A 279 9.67 9.55 -7.62
CA GLU A 279 10.88 10.10 -7.00
C GLU A 279 11.73 8.96 -6.39
N ARG A 280 11.95 7.86 -7.14
CA ARG A 280 12.49 6.57 -6.68
C ARG A 280 13.75 6.71 -5.82
N GLU A 281 14.80 7.32 -6.33
CA GLU A 281 16.06 7.46 -5.59
C GLU A 281 15.90 8.20 -4.26
N LYS A 282 15.14 9.29 -4.27
CA LYS A 282 14.86 10.07 -3.06
C LYS A 282 14.02 9.25 -2.08
N TYR A 283 13.03 8.51 -2.60
CA TYR A 283 12.17 7.66 -1.79
C TYR A 283 12.99 6.58 -1.08
N MET A 284 13.86 5.86 -1.80
CA MET A 284 14.72 4.81 -1.23
C MET A 284 15.71 5.37 -0.22
N ARG A 285 16.27 6.57 -0.43
CA ARG A 285 17.11 7.23 0.58
C ARG A 285 16.34 7.56 1.85
N VAL A 286 15.11 8.06 1.74
CA VAL A 286 14.27 8.40 2.89
C VAL A 286 13.91 7.16 3.70
N VAL A 287 13.45 6.10 3.03
CA VAL A 287 13.08 4.84 3.69
C VAL A 287 14.31 4.17 4.30
N GLY A 288 15.40 4.03 3.57
CA GLY A 288 16.64 3.43 4.06
C GLY A 288 17.21 4.16 5.27
N SER A 289 17.27 5.50 5.22
CA SER A 289 17.71 6.31 6.38
C SER A 289 16.82 6.15 7.60
N PHE A 290 15.51 6.00 7.39
CA PHE A 290 14.57 5.72 8.48
C PHE A 290 14.82 4.35 9.10
N LEU A 291 14.97 3.31 8.30
CA LEU A 291 15.24 1.93 8.74
C LEU A 291 16.57 1.84 9.49
N ASP A 292 17.63 2.44 8.97
CA ASP A 292 18.96 2.49 9.63
C ASP A 292 18.88 3.22 10.99
N GLY A 293 18.12 4.30 11.07
CA GLY A 293 17.87 5.03 12.32
C GLY A 293 17.15 4.20 13.38
N VAL A 294 16.21 3.35 12.99
CA VAL A 294 15.55 2.38 13.89
C VAL A 294 16.55 1.34 14.41
N GLY A 295 17.37 0.78 13.51
CA GLY A 295 18.42 -0.19 13.86
C GLY A 295 19.48 0.37 14.81
N ALA A 296 19.87 1.63 14.64
CA ALA A 296 20.87 2.30 15.51
C ALA A 296 20.33 2.54 16.95
N ARG A 297 19.07 2.90 17.11
CA ARG A 297 18.44 3.08 18.43
C ARG A 297 18.42 1.77 19.22
N ARG A 298 18.11 0.64 18.58
CA ARG A 298 18.07 -0.69 19.22
C ARG A 298 19.43 -1.19 19.69
N ARG A 299 20.51 -0.76 19.07
CA ARG A 299 21.89 -1.13 19.52
C ARG A 299 22.36 -0.34 20.73
N ARG A 300 21.64 0.73 21.10
CA ARG A 300 21.95 1.60 22.24
C ARG A 300 21.03 1.36 23.45
N SER A 301 19.94 0.64 23.29
CA SER A 301 19.01 0.19 24.32
C SER A 301 19.27 -1.27 24.71
#